data_f53c4ebe994de833259f55ca2a46b712
#
_entry.id   f53c4ebe994de833259f55ca2a46b712
#
_cell.length_a   1.000
_cell.length_b   1.000
_cell.length_c   1.000
_cell.angle_alpha   90.00
_cell.angle_beta   90.00
_cell.angle_gamma   90.00
#
_symmetry.space_group_name_H-M   'P 1'
#
loop_
_entity.id
_entity.type
_entity.pdbx_description
1 polymer ?
#
loop_
_entity_poly.entity_id
_entity_poly.type
_entity_poly.pdbx_seq_one_letter_code
_entity_poly.pdbx_strand_id
1 'polypeptide(L)'
;TNYPPYNIIKTEENWYELQLAIAGFKDDDLNIEIRDSVLSVKGNKSEEDTNDYIHKGISARSFHRTFTLADTIVVRAADLKDGILTIELENVIPEEKKPRKIAIGGDKTLLTE
;
A
#
# COMPACT_ATOMS: atom_id res chain seq x y z
N THR A 1 15.06 -5.27 10.11
CA THR A 1 14.91 -3.89 10.53
C THR A 1 13.46 -3.43 10.43
N ASN A 2 13.08 -2.51 11.29
CA ASN A 2 11.70 -2.03 11.35
C ASN A 2 11.54 -0.63 10.77
N TYR A 3 12.43 -0.24 9.91
CA TYR A 3 12.37 1.08 9.32
C TYR A 3 11.89 1.01 7.86
N PRO A 4 10.98 1.87 7.45
CA PRO A 4 10.22 2.82 8.26
C PRO A 4 9.05 2.14 8.97
N PRO A 5 8.59 2.73 10.08
CA PRO A 5 7.37 2.24 10.71
C PRO A 5 6.17 2.52 9.83
N TYR A 6 5.14 1.69 9.97
CA TYR A 6 3.96 1.83 9.11
C TYR A 6 2.69 1.47 9.86
N ASN A 7 1.58 1.96 9.33
CA ASN A 7 0.23 1.63 9.76
C ASN A 7 -0.55 1.12 8.56
N ILE A 8 -1.52 0.24 8.82
CA ILE A 8 -2.53 -0.13 7.83
C ILE A 8 -3.86 0.21 8.45
N ILE A 9 -4.64 1.05 7.77
CA ILE A 9 -5.91 1.57 8.26
C ILE A 9 -7.02 1.14 7.30
N LYS A 10 -8.13 0.67 7.84
CA LYS A 10 -9.35 0.45 7.06
C LYS A 10 -10.15 1.76 7.11
N THR A 11 -10.29 2.43 5.98
CA THR A 11 -10.98 3.72 5.91
C THR A 11 -12.46 3.58 5.64
N GLU A 12 -12.83 2.61 4.80
CA GLU A 12 -14.22 2.27 4.50
C GLU A 12 -14.26 0.81 4.10
N GLU A 13 -15.45 0.32 3.79
CA GLU A 13 -15.60 -1.04 3.29
C GLU A 13 -14.77 -1.20 2.01
N ASN A 14 -13.87 -2.16 2.01
CA ASN A 14 -12.97 -2.48 0.89
C ASN A 14 -11.95 -1.38 0.56
N TRP A 15 -11.77 -0.40 1.43
CA TRP A 15 -10.76 0.64 1.24
C TRP A 15 -9.79 0.68 2.42
N TYR A 16 -8.52 0.81 2.10
CA TYR A 16 -7.44 0.79 3.09
C TYR A 16 -6.39 1.84 2.76
N GLU A 17 -5.70 2.27 3.78
CA GLU A 17 -4.53 3.13 3.63
C GLU A 17 -3.32 2.46 4.28
N LEU A 18 -2.22 2.44 3.55
CA LEU A 18 -0.92 2.07 4.08
C LEU A 18 -0.17 3.38 4.31
N GLN A 19 0.27 3.61 5.53
CA GLN A 19 0.99 4.82 5.90
C GLN A 19 2.39 4.47 6.35
N LEU A 20 3.39 5.16 5.80
CA LEU A 20 4.79 4.99 6.22
C LEU A 20 5.33 6.33 6.73
N ALA A 21 5.96 6.29 7.90
CA ALA A 21 6.55 7.50 8.50
C ALA A 21 7.96 7.66 7.96
N ILE A 22 8.12 8.61 7.03
CA ILE A 22 9.38 8.82 6.32
C ILE A 22 9.75 10.30 6.25
N ALA A 23 9.84 10.92 7.42
CA ALA A 23 10.26 12.31 7.50
C ALA A 23 11.64 12.46 6.86
N GLY A 24 11.82 13.54 6.11
CA GLY A 24 13.10 13.84 5.47
C GLY A 24 13.22 13.34 4.03
N PHE A 25 12.24 12.59 3.54
CA PHE A 25 12.23 12.15 2.14
C PHE A 25 11.42 13.10 1.26
N LYS A 26 11.85 13.25 0.03
CA LYS A 26 11.13 13.98 -1.02
C LYS A 26 10.52 12.98 -1.98
N ASP A 27 9.56 13.43 -2.79
CA ASP A 27 8.93 12.57 -3.80
C ASP A 27 9.96 11.88 -4.68
N ASP A 28 10.99 12.62 -5.10
CA ASP A 28 12.03 12.10 -5.98
C ASP A 28 12.91 11.03 -5.34
N ASP A 29 12.90 10.95 -4.02
CA ASP A 29 13.67 9.94 -3.29
C ASP A 29 12.96 8.59 -3.25
N LEU A 30 11.69 8.55 -3.67
CA LEU A 30 10.84 7.37 -3.49
C LEU A 30 10.54 6.67 -4.80
N ASN A 31 10.45 5.35 -4.73
CA ASN A 31 10.03 4.52 -5.85
C ASN A 31 9.03 3.49 -5.33
N ILE A 32 7.82 3.54 -5.87
CA ILE A 32 6.72 2.67 -5.46
C ILE A 32 6.32 1.83 -6.66
N GLU A 33 6.37 0.51 -6.52
CA GLU A 33 6.02 -0.41 -7.60
C GLU A 33 5.14 -1.52 -7.06
N ILE A 34 4.27 -2.03 -7.93
CA ILE A 34 3.48 -3.23 -7.66
C ILE A 34 3.78 -4.25 -8.74
N ARG A 35 4.13 -5.46 -8.33
CA ARG A 35 4.40 -6.57 -9.26
C ARG A 35 3.95 -7.87 -8.61
N ASP A 36 3.10 -8.61 -9.29
CA ASP A 36 2.62 -9.92 -8.82
C ASP A 36 2.09 -9.85 -7.39
N SER A 37 1.28 -8.84 -7.12
CA SER A 37 0.67 -8.60 -5.80
C SER A 37 1.67 -8.24 -4.70
N VAL A 38 2.91 -7.92 -5.06
CA VAL A 38 3.89 -7.43 -4.09
C VAL A 38 4.09 -5.94 -4.31
N LEU A 39 3.76 -5.18 -3.28
CA LEU A 39 3.98 -3.74 -3.27
C LEU A 39 5.36 -3.46 -2.71
N SER A 40 6.19 -2.78 -3.47
CA SER A 40 7.55 -2.45 -3.09
C SER A 40 7.66 -0.94 -2.91
N VAL A 41 8.15 -0.52 -1.77
CA VAL A 41 8.41 0.90 -1.47
C VAL A 41 9.89 1.05 -1.17
N LYS A 42 10.57 1.83 -1.98
CA LYS A 42 11.99 2.10 -1.81
C LYS A 42 12.19 3.58 -1.55
N GLY A 43 13.02 3.90 -0.58
CA GLY A 43 13.47 5.25 -0.34
C GLY A 43 14.98 5.30 -0.45
N ASN A 44 15.49 6.28 -1.19
CA ASN A 44 16.92 6.42 -1.40
C ASN A 44 17.39 7.79 -0.93
N LYS A 45 18.21 7.79 0.12
CA LYS A 45 18.84 9.01 0.64
C LYS A 45 20.28 9.02 0.18
N SER A 46 20.53 9.76 -0.89
CA SER A 46 21.87 9.86 -1.48
C SER A 46 22.68 11.03 -0.93
N GLU A 47 22.04 11.96 -0.25
CA GLU A 47 22.73 13.12 0.31
C GLU A 47 23.38 12.78 1.64
N GLU A 48 24.63 13.19 1.78
CA GLU A 48 25.33 13.00 3.02
C GLU A 48 24.84 14.02 4.05
N ASP A 49 24.55 13.55 5.24
CA ASP A 49 24.10 14.39 6.34
C ASP A 49 25.34 14.97 7.05
N THR A 50 25.52 16.26 6.90
CA THR A 50 26.67 16.95 7.48
C THR A 50 26.34 17.72 8.75
N ASN A 51 25.12 17.55 9.28
CA ASN A 51 24.73 18.25 10.50
C ASN A 51 25.49 17.72 11.71
N ASP A 52 25.75 18.63 12.63
CA ASP A 52 26.42 18.31 13.90
C ASP A 52 25.35 18.16 14.98
N TYR A 53 24.92 16.91 15.23
CA TYR A 53 23.82 16.65 16.12
C TYR A 53 24.24 16.61 17.59
N ILE A 54 23.49 17.31 18.43
CA ILE A 54 23.56 17.10 19.87
C ILE A 54 22.77 15.81 20.24
N HIS A 55 21.68 15.61 19.56
CA HIS A 55 20.86 14.39 19.69
C HIS A 55 20.25 14.07 18.33
N LYS A 56 20.37 12.83 17.91
CA LYS A 56 19.79 12.38 16.64
C LYS A 56 18.78 11.27 16.91
N GLY A 57 17.49 11.64 16.86
CA GLY A 57 16.41 10.69 17.07
C GLY A 57 15.64 10.36 15.78
N ILE A 58 15.76 11.21 14.76
CA ILE A 58 15.08 11.00 13.48
C ILE A 58 16.08 10.40 12.51
N SER A 59 15.77 9.23 11.99
CA SER A 59 16.64 8.51 11.06
C SER A 59 16.02 8.49 9.68
N ALA A 60 16.45 9.39 8.80
CA ALA A 60 16.06 9.38 7.39
C ALA A 60 17.15 8.63 6.62
N ARG A 61 16.92 7.34 6.38
CA ARG A 61 17.91 6.48 5.72
C ARG A 61 17.25 5.67 4.62
N SER A 62 18.08 5.22 3.68
CA SER A 62 17.59 4.38 2.59
C SER A 62 16.94 3.11 3.12
N PHE A 63 15.86 2.69 2.47
CA PHE A 63 15.10 1.52 2.89
C PHE A 63 14.45 0.84 1.69
N HIS A 64 14.06 -0.40 1.91
CA HIS A 64 13.26 -1.15 0.95
C HIS A 64 12.28 -2.00 1.74
N ARG A 65 11.00 -1.67 1.66
CA ARG A 65 9.95 -2.47 2.29
C ARG A 65 9.04 -3.06 1.25
N THR A 66 8.63 -4.29 1.49
CA THR A 66 7.70 -4.98 0.61
C THR A 66 6.48 -5.43 1.40
N PHE A 67 5.33 -5.42 0.73
CA PHE A 67 4.07 -5.85 1.31
C PHE A 67 3.40 -6.79 0.32
N THR A 68 3.11 -8.01 0.76
CA THR A 68 2.38 -8.97 -0.08
C THR A 68 0.89 -8.71 0.10
N LEU A 69 0.23 -8.41 -1.00
CA LEU A 69 -1.18 -8.05 -1.01
C LEU A 69 -2.02 -9.21 -1.53
N ALA A 70 -3.30 -9.22 -1.18
CA ALA A 70 -4.23 -10.16 -1.79
C ALA A 70 -4.38 -9.84 -3.28
N ASP A 71 -4.71 -10.84 -4.09
CA ASP A 71 -4.86 -10.69 -5.53
C ASP A 71 -5.87 -9.63 -5.94
N THR A 72 -6.85 -9.39 -5.09
CA THR A 72 -7.94 -8.46 -5.37
C THR A 72 -7.64 -7.02 -4.98
N ILE A 73 -6.47 -6.78 -4.40
CA ILE A 73 -6.08 -5.42 -3.98
C ILE A 73 -5.52 -4.65 -5.17
N VAL A 74 -6.02 -3.44 -5.34
CA VAL A 74 -5.56 -2.50 -6.37
C VAL A 74 -5.00 -1.27 -5.67
N VAL A 75 -3.82 -0.83 -6.10
CA VAL A 75 -3.21 0.41 -5.60
C VAL A 75 -3.82 1.57 -6.38
N ARG A 76 -4.48 2.49 -5.68
CA ARG A 76 -5.21 3.58 -6.32
C ARG A 76 -4.45 4.87 -6.37
N ALA A 77 -3.68 5.19 -5.34
CA ALA A 77 -2.99 6.48 -5.26
C ALA A 77 -1.88 6.42 -4.23
N ALA A 78 -0.95 7.32 -4.32
CA ALA A 78 0.09 7.51 -3.33
C ALA A 78 0.35 9.00 -3.19
N ASP A 79 0.57 9.45 -1.96
CA ASP A 79 0.83 10.85 -1.68
C ASP A 79 1.79 10.97 -0.51
N LEU A 80 2.70 11.93 -0.60
CA LEU A 80 3.64 12.24 0.48
C LEU A 80 3.28 13.60 1.03
N LYS A 81 2.87 13.63 2.29
CA LYS A 81 2.48 14.87 2.95
C LYS A 81 2.88 14.81 4.40
N ASP A 82 3.49 15.87 4.87
CA ASP A 82 3.89 16.03 6.29
C ASP A 82 4.73 14.85 6.79
N GLY A 83 5.60 14.33 5.94
CA GLY A 83 6.50 13.23 6.32
C GLY A 83 5.83 11.86 6.34
N ILE A 84 4.58 11.76 5.90
CA ILE A 84 3.83 10.49 5.84
C ILE A 84 3.54 10.16 4.39
N LEU A 85 4.00 9.00 3.96
CA LEU A 85 3.61 8.44 2.66
C LEU A 85 2.33 7.65 2.86
N THR A 86 1.27 8.06 2.19
CA THR A 86 -0.04 7.39 2.26
C THR A 86 -0.33 6.73 0.93
N ILE A 87 -0.56 5.43 0.95
CA ILE A 87 -0.89 4.66 -0.25
C ILE A 87 -2.31 4.14 -0.09
N GLU A 88 -3.18 4.53 -1.00
CA GLU A 88 -4.58 4.09 -1.00
C GLU A 88 -4.73 2.77 -1.72
N LEU A 89 -5.41 1.85 -1.07
CA LEU A 89 -5.64 0.50 -1.57
C LEU A 89 -7.13 0.22 -1.59
N GLU A 90 -7.60 -0.42 -2.65
CA GLU A 90 -8.99 -0.87 -2.73
C GLU A 90 -9.02 -2.37 -2.94
N ASN A 91 -9.88 -3.05 -2.19
CA ASN A 91 -10.14 -4.46 -2.40
C ASN A 91 -11.29 -4.58 -3.40
N VAL A 92 -10.96 -4.90 -4.65
CA VAL A 92 -11.93 -5.04 -5.74
C VAL A 92 -12.27 -6.50 -5.89
N ILE A 93 -13.42 -6.90 -5.37
CA ILE A 93 -13.86 -8.29 -5.41
C ILE A 93 -14.57 -8.52 -6.74
N PRO A 94 -14.08 -9.45 -7.60
CA PRO A 94 -14.75 -9.74 -8.86
C PRO A 94 -16.19 -10.17 -8.64
N GLU A 95 -17.07 -9.81 -9.56
CA GLU A 95 -18.50 -10.10 -9.45
C GLU A 95 -18.76 -11.60 -9.29
N GLU A 96 -18.02 -12.44 -9.99
CA GLU A 96 -18.20 -13.89 -9.91
C GLU A 96 -17.78 -14.48 -8.56
N LYS A 97 -17.03 -13.72 -7.76
CA LYS A 97 -16.60 -14.14 -6.42
C LYS A 97 -17.45 -13.59 -5.30
N LYS A 98 -18.36 -12.67 -5.62
CA LYS A 98 -19.24 -12.11 -4.61
C LYS A 98 -20.35 -13.09 -4.27
N PRO A 99 -20.79 -13.12 -3.00
CA PRO A 99 -21.96 -13.92 -2.66
C PRO A 99 -23.15 -13.48 -3.50
N ARG A 100 -23.88 -14.41 -3.99
CA ARG A 100 -25.12 -14.10 -4.72
C ARG A 100 -26.21 -15.06 -4.29
N LYS A 101 -27.42 -14.55 -4.31
CA LYS A 101 -28.58 -15.34 -3.92
C LYS A 101 -29.07 -16.14 -5.12
N ILE A 102 -29.28 -17.41 -4.91
CA ILE A 102 -29.79 -18.30 -5.97
C ILE A 102 -31.26 -18.55 -5.73
N ALA A 103 -32.08 -18.27 -6.74
CA ALA A 103 -33.51 -18.50 -6.66
C ALA A 103 -33.81 -20.00 -6.79
N ILE A 104 -34.72 -20.48 -5.93
CA ILE A 104 -35.16 -21.86 -5.99
C ILE A 104 -36.23 -21.95 -7.07
N GLY A 105 -36.13 -22.96 -7.95
CA GLY A 105 -37.07 -23.14 -9.04
C GLY A 105 -36.81 -22.24 -10.23
N GLY A 106 -35.60 -21.71 -10.36
CA GLY A 106 -35.25 -20.88 -11.48
C GLY A 106 -35.08 -21.65 -12.79
N ASP A 107 -34.82 -20.91 -13.85
CA ASP A 107 -34.69 -21.46 -15.20
C ASP A 107 -33.42 -22.33 -15.29
N LYS A 108 -33.66 -23.59 -15.61
CA LYS A 108 -32.60 -24.59 -15.71
C LYS A 108 -31.85 -24.56 -17.04
N THR A 109 -32.32 -23.79 -18.00
CA THR A 109 -31.64 -23.71 -19.30
C THR A 109 -30.26 -23.03 -19.17
N LEU A 110 -30.07 -22.28 -18.12
CA LEU A 110 -28.79 -21.63 -17.84
C LEU A 110 -27.66 -22.60 -17.49
N LEU A 111 -28.02 -23.87 -17.24
CA LEU A 111 -27.03 -24.89 -16.90
C LEU A 111 -26.45 -25.61 -18.12
N THR A 112 -26.98 -25.34 -19.30
CA THR A 112 -26.45 -25.93 -20.51
C THR A 112 -25.30 -25.12 -21.05
N GLU A 113 -24.24 -25.77 -21.39
CA GLU A 113 -23.06 -25.16 -21.95
C GLU A 113 -23.06 -25.26 -23.47
#